data_e32fab7256b749e25aa8197273166de4
#
_entry.id   e32fab7256b749e25aa8197273166de4
#
_cell.length_a   1.000
_cell.length_b   1.000
_cell.length_c   1.000
_cell.angle_alpha   90.00
_cell.angle_beta   90.00
_cell.angle_gamma   90.00
#
_symmetry.space_group_name_H-M   'P 1'
#
loop_
_entity.id
_entity.type
_entity.pdbx_description
1 polymer ?
#
loop_
_entity_poly.entity_id
_entity_poly.type
_entity_poly.pdbx_seq_one_letter_code
_entity_poly.pdbx_strand_id
1 'polypeptide(L)'
;MPAEASKELADEFLSSLKTALGQKKAKFDLKLIRRHSQLYRFYIESKTHFLFIHARHGKEFFEMPSPWKEISHFISPENMDWAVILLKESENKNHPLGFLVSRDDFKNIKSGFAMNRMGLMKIREKDLSLKYQFINWETFFQLLNLS
;
A
#
# COMPACT_ATOMS: atom_id res chain seq x y z
N MET A 1 8.26 20.04 0.15
CA MET A 1 7.55 19.63 -1.07
C MET A 1 6.69 18.42 -0.80
N PRO A 2 5.40 18.41 -1.19
CA PRO A 2 4.52 17.27 -0.90
C PRO A 2 5.03 15.93 -1.45
N ALA A 3 5.59 15.94 -2.66
CA ALA A 3 6.10 14.71 -3.26
C ALA A 3 7.27 14.10 -2.47
N GLU A 4 8.17 14.94 -1.99
CA GLU A 4 9.31 14.47 -1.19
C GLU A 4 8.85 13.97 0.17
N ALA A 5 7.91 14.68 0.82
CA ALA A 5 7.37 14.28 2.11
C ALA A 5 6.63 12.94 2.01
N SER A 6 5.87 12.73 0.92
CA SER A 6 5.17 11.46 0.69
C SER A 6 6.16 10.32 0.47
N LYS A 7 7.24 10.56 -0.26
CA LYS A 7 8.30 9.58 -0.47
C LYS A 7 8.99 9.22 0.85
N GLU A 8 9.30 10.23 1.68
CA GLU A 8 9.90 9.99 2.99
C GLU A 8 9.00 9.14 3.88
N LEU A 9 7.70 9.41 3.87
CA LEU A 9 6.73 8.63 4.63
C LEU A 9 6.73 7.17 4.18
N ALA A 10 6.75 6.93 2.88
CA ALA A 10 6.81 5.58 2.32
C ALA A 10 8.13 4.89 2.69
N ASP A 11 9.26 5.59 2.60
CA ASP A 11 10.56 5.06 2.94
C ASP A 11 10.66 4.71 4.43
N GLU A 12 10.12 5.55 5.31
CA GLU A 12 10.06 5.28 6.74
C GLU A 12 9.20 4.05 7.03
N PHE A 13 8.06 3.93 6.35
CA PHE A 13 7.19 2.77 6.49
C PHE A 13 7.92 1.48 6.10
N LEU A 14 8.61 1.48 4.96
CA LEU A 14 9.35 0.31 4.48
C LEU A 14 10.48 -0.08 5.42
N SER A 15 11.20 0.89 5.95
CA SER A 15 12.26 0.66 6.92
C SER A 15 11.70 0.03 8.20
N SER A 16 10.60 0.57 8.70
CA SER A 16 9.94 0.03 9.90
C SER A 16 9.34 -1.36 9.66
N LEU A 17 8.83 -1.60 8.45
CA LEU A 17 8.31 -2.92 8.07
C LEU A 17 9.43 -3.97 8.11
N LYS A 18 10.61 -3.65 7.58
CA LYS A 18 11.75 -4.56 7.62
C LYS A 18 12.15 -4.89 9.06
N THR A 19 12.14 -3.89 9.93
CA THR A 19 12.44 -4.09 11.35
C THR A 19 11.40 -4.99 12.01
N ALA A 20 10.11 -4.73 11.76
CA ALA A 20 9.03 -5.52 12.33
C ALA A 20 9.08 -6.99 11.85
N LEU A 21 9.38 -7.21 10.58
CA LEU A 21 9.54 -8.57 10.03
C LEU A 21 10.74 -9.28 10.64
N GLY A 22 11.84 -8.55 10.87
CA GLY A 22 13.01 -9.11 11.54
C GLY A 22 12.69 -9.55 12.97
N GLN A 23 11.87 -8.80 13.68
CA GLN A 23 11.43 -9.16 15.03
C GLN A 23 10.57 -10.43 15.01
N LYS A 24 9.80 -10.66 13.96
CA LYS A 24 9.01 -11.88 13.79
C LYS A 24 9.86 -13.05 13.30
N LYS A 25 11.13 -12.82 13.00
CA LYS A 25 12.05 -13.82 12.42
C LYS A 25 11.52 -14.40 11.09
N ALA A 26 10.75 -13.61 10.36
CA ALA A 26 10.21 -14.02 9.07
C ALA A 26 11.28 -13.90 7.99
N LYS A 27 11.30 -14.86 7.07
CA LYS A 27 12.14 -14.77 5.88
C LYS A 27 11.40 -13.93 4.86
N PHE A 28 11.99 -12.82 4.42
CA PHE A 28 11.34 -11.92 3.48
C PHE A 28 12.35 -11.29 2.54
N ASP A 29 11.82 -10.82 1.40
CA ASP A 29 12.54 -9.98 0.46
C ASP A 29 11.58 -8.90 -0.03
N LEU A 30 12.05 -7.67 -0.11
CA LEU A 30 11.25 -6.53 -0.54
C LEU A 30 12.04 -5.76 -1.59
N LYS A 31 11.48 -5.65 -2.79
CA LYS A 31 12.16 -5.03 -3.92
C LYS A 31 11.25 -4.03 -4.63
N LEU A 32 11.77 -2.84 -4.89
CA LEU A 32 11.09 -1.86 -5.73
C LEU A 32 11.07 -2.36 -7.19
N ILE A 33 9.88 -2.49 -7.77
CA ILE A 33 9.71 -2.92 -9.16
C ILE A 33 9.56 -1.71 -10.07
N ARG A 34 8.75 -0.74 -9.68
CA ARG A 34 8.50 0.45 -10.48
C ARG A 34 8.25 1.66 -9.59
N ARG A 35 9.15 2.63 -9.68
CA ARG A 35 9.07 3.83 -8.82
C ARG A 35 7.87 4.71 -9.15
N HIS A 36 7.53 4.83 -10.43
CA HIS A 36 6.43 5.70 -10.86
C HIS A 36 5.10 5.33 -10.20
N SER A 37 4.81 4.05 -10.08
CA SER A 37 3.57 3.56 -9.46
C SER A 37 3.76 3.10 -8.04
N GLN A 38 4.95 3.27 -7.46
CA GLN A 38 5.30 2.82 -6.12
C GLN A 38 4.96 1.34 -5.93
N LEU A 39 5.32 0.53 -6.92
CA LEU A 39 5.05 -0.90 -6.94
C LEU A 39 6.24 -1.66 -6.38
N TYR A 40 6.00 -2.50 -5.37
CA TYR A 40 7.00 -3.31 -4.71
C TYR A 40 6.62 -4.78 -4.81
N ARG A 41 7.64 -5.63 -5.00
CA ARG A 41 7.47 -7.08 -4.86
C ARG A 41 7.86 -7.45 -3.42
N PHE A 42 6.93 -8.05 -2.71
CA PHE A 42 7.12 -8.48 -1.34
C PHE A 42 7.00 -9.99 -1.27
N TYR A 43 8.13 -10.65 -1.06
CA TYR A 43 8.19 -12.09 -0.88
C TYR A 43 8.31 -12.39 0.62
N ILE A 44 7.42 -13.21 1.13
CA ILE A 44 7.43 -13.60 2.53
C ILE A 44 6.89 -15.02 2.68
N GLU A 45 7.63 -15.85 3.40
CA GLU A 45 7.24 -17.22 3.74
C GLU A 45 6.73 -18.02 2.54
N SER A 46 7.48 -17.97 1.44
CA SER A 46 7.21 -18.67 0.18
C SER A 46 6.02 -18.14 -0.61
N LYS A 47 5.51 -16.98 -0.24
CA LYS A 47 4.45 -16.30 -1.01
C LYS A 47 4.95 -14.98 -1.56
N THR A 48 4.54 -14.67 -2.78
CA THR A 48 4.87 -13.41 -3.42
C THR A 48 3.64 -12.52 -3.46
N HIS A 49 3.81 -11.29 -2.96
CA HIS A 49 2.78 -10.26 -3.00
C HIS A 49 3.32 -9.07 -3.77
N PHE A 50 2.44 -8.33 -4.40
CA PHE A 50 2.78 -7.05 -5.01
C PHE A 50 2.06 -5.96 -4.25
N LEU A 51 2.79 -4.95 -3.82
CA LEU A 51 2.27 -3.89 -2.97
C LEU A 51 2.40 -2.56 -3.69
N PHE A 52 1.28 -1.85 -3.83
CA PHE A 52 1.28 -0.46 -4.25
C PHE A 52 1.22 0.39 -3.00
N ILE A 53 2.30 1.13 -2.73
CA ILE A 53 2.42 1.90 -1.49
C ILE A 53 2.36 3.38 -1.83
N HIS A 54 1.25 4.01 -1.45
CA HIS A 54 1.05 5.43 -1.67
C HIS A 54 0.83 6.13 -0.33
N ALA A 55 1.42 7.30 -0.20
CA ALA A 55 1.33 8.09 1.01
C ALA A 55 0.72 9.45 0.69
N ARG A 56 0.00 10.02 1.65
CA ARG A 56 -0.43 11.40 1.55
C ARG A 56 0.25 12.22 2.64
N HIS A 57 0.55 13.45 2.32
CA HIS A 57 1.12 14.39 3.27
C HIS A 57 0.43 15.74 3.06
N GLY A 58 -0.31 16.21 4.05
CA GLY A 58 -1.01 17.48 3.97
C GLY A 58 -2.20 17.53 3.02
N LYS A 59 -2.63 16.38 2.48
CA LYS A 59 -3.80 16.28 1.60
C LYS A 59 -4.90 15.47 2.27
N GLU A 60 -6.15 15.74 1.88
CA GLU A 60 -7.31 15.02 2.40
C GLU A 60 -7.59 13.71 1.64
N PHE A 61 -6.83 13.44 0.59
CA PHE A 61 -7.07 12.29 -0.27
C PHE A 61 -5.75 11.71 -0.79
N PHE A 62 -5.82 10.46 -1.21
CA PHE A 62 -4.71 9.77 -1.89
C PHE A 62 -4.93 9.86 -3.39
N GLU A 63 -3.83 9.97 -4.15
CA GLU A 63 -3.87 9.91 -5.61
C GLU A 63 -2.93 8.79 -6.06
N MET A 64 -3.41 7.93 -6.97
CA MET A 64 -2.60 6.83 -7.47
C MET A 64 -3.06 6.40 -8.87
N PRO A 65 -2.14 5.88 -9.72
CA PRO A 65 -2.56 5.27 -10.97
C PRO A 65 -3.33 3.98 -10.72
N SER A 66 -4.12 3.56 -11.69
CA SER A 66 -4.87 2.31 -11.59
C SER A 66 -3.91 1.12 -11.44
N PRO A 67 -4.03 0.30 -10.39
CA PRO A 67 -3.18 -0.88 -10.23
C PRO A 67 -3.28 -1.86 -11.40
N TRP A 68 -4.48 -2.04 -11.96
CA TRP A 68 -4.67 -2.95 -13.09
C TRP A 68 -3.86 -2.53 -14.29
N LYS A 69 -3.86 -1.24 -14.59
CA LYS A 69 -3.11 -0.69 -15.71
C LYS A 69 -1.61 -0.89 -15.52
N GLU A 70 -1.11 -0.69 -14.31
CA GLU A 70 0.30 -0.84 -14.02
C GLU A 70 0.75 -2.30 -14.06
N ILE A 71 -0.04 -3.21 -13.48
CA ILE A 71 0.31 -4.63 -13.41
C ILE A 71 0.21 -5.29 -14.78
N SER A 72 -0.71 -4.85 -15.65
CA SER A 72 -0.89 -5.45 -16.98
C SER A 72 0.37 -5.38 -17.83
N HIS A 73 1.33 -4.51 -17.50
CA HIS A 73 2.61 -4.44 -18.20
C HIS A 73 3.55 -5.61 -17.87
N PHE A 74 3.27 -6.37 -16.82
CA PHE A 74 4.15 -7.43 -16.35
C PHE A 74 3.54 -8.82 -16.55
N ILE A 75 2.39 -9.06 -15.95
CA ILE A 75 1.65 -10.32 -16.11
C ILE A 75 0.16 -10.01 -16.00
N SER A 76 -0.68 -11.05 -16.22
CA SER A 76 -2.13 -10.88 -16.10
C SER A 76 -2.49 -10.47 -14.66
N PRO A 77 -3.20 -9.36 -14.47
CA PRO A 77 -3.61 -8.90 -13.13
C PRO A 77 -4.42 -9.93 -12.35
N GLU A 78 -5.13 -10.79 -13.06
CA GLU A 78 -6.01 -11.80 -12.45
C GLU A 78 -5.22 -12.91 -11.77
N ASN A 79 -3.97 -13.10 -12.18
CA ASN A 79 -3.10 -14.17 -11.66
C ASN A 79 -2.11 -13.68 -10.61
N MET A 80 -2.21 -12.41 -10.19
CA MET A 80 -1.30 -11.83 -9.22
C MET A 80 -2.03 -11.43 -7.95
N ASP A 81 -1.45 -11.81 -6.82
CA ASP A 81 -1.91 -11.26 -5.55
C ASP A 81 -1.24 -9.90 -5.33
N TRP A 82 -2.04 -8.88 -5.24
CA TRP A 82 -1.55 -7.55 -4.94
C TRP A 82 -2.49 -6.84 -3.96
N ALA A 83 -1.95 -5.83 -3.30
CA ALA A 83 -2.71 -5.02 -2.36
C ALA A 83 -2.27 -3.56 -2.51
N VAL A 84 -3.17 -2.66 -2.14
CA VAL A 84 -2.89 -1.23 -2.11
C VAL A 84 -2.72 -0.82 -0.65
N ILE A 85 -1.61 -0.15 -0.34
CA ILE A 85 -1.34 0.39 0.97
C ILE A 85 -1.39 1.92 0.86
N LEU A 86 -2.27 2.53 1.64
CA LEU A 86 -2.47 3.97 1.66
C LEU A 86 -2.03 4.50 3.02
N LEU A 87 -0.87 5.14 3.04
CA LEU A 87 -0.24 5.57 4.29
C LEU A 87 -0.70 6.94 4.74
N LYS A 88 -0.97 7.06 6.03
CA LYS A 88 -1.25 8.32 6.70
C LYS A 88 -0.06 8.71 7.56
N GLU A 89 0.08 9.98 7.85
CA GLU A 89 1.08 10.44 8.80
C GLU A 89 0.72 9.91 10.19
N SER A 90 1.75 9.43 10.90
CA SER A 90 1.61 8.96 12.27
C SER A 90 2.53 9.77 13.18
N GLU A 91 2.02 10.20 14.33
CA GLU A 91 2.84 10.89 15.32
C GLU A 91 3.87 9.96 15.93
N ASN A 92 3.56 8.67 16.01
CA ASN A 92 4.47 7.66 16.52
C ASN A 92 5.02 6.84 15.34
N LYS A 93 6.30 7.05 15.02
CA LYS A 93 6.96 6.38 13.89
C LYS A 93 7.07 4.87 14.05
N ASN A 94 6.93 4.36 15.27
CA ASN A 94 6.96 2.92 15.53
C ASN A 94 5.63 2.24 15.24
N HIS A 95 4.57 3.00 15.01
CA HIS A 95 3.24 2.47 14.71
C HIS A 95 2.79 2.97 13.33
N PRO A 96 2.69 2.07 12.36
CA PRO A 96 2.19 2.46 11.04
C PRO A 96 0.72 2.81 11.11
N LEU A 97 0.30 3.76 10.29
CA LEU A 97 -1.08 4.19 10.23
C LEU A 97 -1.50 4.30 8.76
N GLY A 98 -2.61 3.65 8.41
CA GLY A 98 -3.12 3.71 7.06
C GLY A 98 -4.15 2.65 6.77
N PHE A 99 -4.28 2.33 5.48
CA PHE A 99 -5.24 1.34 5.00
C PHE A 99 -4.53 0.33 4.10
N LEU A 100 -4.92 -0.93 4.23
CA LEU A 100 -4.50 -1.99 3.33
C LEU A 100 -5.73 -2.59 2.69
N VAL A 101 -5.82 -2.53 1.37
CA VAL A 101 -6.96 -3.04 0.62
C VAL A 101 -6.45 -4.09 -0.36
N SER A 102 -6.91 -5.31 -0.21
CA SER A 102 -6.54 -6.42 -1.10
C SER A 102 -7.10 -6.20 -2.50
N ARG A 103 -6.54 -6.93 -3.49
CA ARG A 103 -6.98 -6.85 -4.88
C ARG A 103 -8.50 -7.01 -5.00
N ASP A 104 -9.06 -8.03 -4.36
CA ASP A 104 -10.48 -8.34 -4.51
C ASP A 104 -11.35 -7.26 -3.89
N ASP A 105 -10.98 -6.78 -2.71
CA ASP A 105 -11.70 -5.69 -2.05
C ASP A 105 -11.58 -4.39 -2.84
N PHE A 106 -10.39 -4.09 -3.35
CA PHE A 106 -10.16 -2.88 -4.14
C PHE A 106 -11.01 -2.89 -5.42
N LYS A 107 -11.13 -4.05 -6.06
CA LYS A 107 -11.97 -4.23 -7.23
C LYS A 107 -13.42 -3.88 -6.94
N ASN A 108 -13.91 -4.22 -5.77
CA ASN A 108 -15.29 -3.97 -5.37
C ASN A 108 -15.58 -2.49 -5.06
N ILE A 109 -14.58 -1.75 -4.58
CA ILE A 109 -14.78 -0.35 -4.17
C ILE A 109 -14.31 0.68 -5.19
N LYS A 110 -13.53 0.29 -6.18
CA LYS A 110 -12.90 1.22 -7.14
C LYS A 110 -13.89 2.08 -7.92
N SER A 111 -15.09 1.57 -8.16
CA SER A 111 -16.10 2.30 -8.94
C SER A 111 -16.60 3.57 -8.24
N GLY A 112 -16.38 3.67 -6.93
CA GLY A 112 -16.74 4.85 -6.16
C GLY A 112 -15.66 5.94 -6.16
N PHE A 113 -14.50 5.69 -6.77
CA PHE A 113 -13.40 6.64 -6.77
C PHE A 113 -13.47 7.60 -7.95
N ALA A 114 -13.22 8.88 -7.68
CA ALA A 114 -13.11 9.89 -8.71
C ALA A 114 -11.78 9.75 -9.45
N MET A 115 -11.76 10.17 -10.72
CA MET A 115 -10.53 10.25 -11.52
C MET A 115 -10.20 11.71 -11.77
N ASN A 116 -8.92 12.08 -11.67
CA ASN A 116 -8.50 13.42 -12.03
C ASN A 116 -8.18 13.50 -13.53
N ARG A 117 -7.80 14.70 -14.01
CA ARG A 117 -7.50 14.93 -15.43
C ARG A 117 -6.31 14.13 -15.94
N MET A 118 -5.43 13.72 -15.03
CA MET A 118 -4.22 12.96 -15.38
C MET A 118 -4.47 11.45 -15.32
N GLY A 119 -5.70 11.02 -15.11
CA GLY A 119 -6.04 9.61 -15.01
C GLY A 119 -5.67 8.96 -13.71
N LEU A 120 -5.39 9.75 -12.68
CA LEU A 120 -5.10 9.24 -11.34
C LEU A 120 -6.39 9.07 -10.56
N MET A 121 -6.48 7.96 -9.82
CA MET A 121 -7.60 7.70 -8.93
C MET A 121 -7.46 8.56 -7.70
N LYS A 122 -8.56 9.23 -7.32
CA LYS A 122 -8.62 10.06 -6.12
C LYS A 122 -9.41 9.31 -5.06
N ILE A 123 -8.74 8.93 -3.99
CA ILE A 123 -9.32 8.10 -2.93
C ILE A 123 -9.39 8.92 -1.65
N ARG A 124 -10.60 9.17 -1.17
CA ARG A 124 -10.79 9.88 0.10
C ARG A 124 -10.87 8.89 1.23
N GLU A 125 -10.37 9.28 2.39
CA GLU A 125 -10.42 8.43 3.57
C GLU A 125 -11.84 7.98 3.90
N LYS A 126 -12.81 8.88 3.74
CA LYS A 126 -14.22 8.57 4.01
C LYS A 126 -14.80 7.50 3.08
N ASP A 127 -14.15 7.25 1.92
CA ASP A 127 -14.58 6.23 0.98
C ASP A 127 -14.09 4.84 1.37
N LEU A 128 -13.25 4.76 2.41
CA LEU A 128 -12.65 3.51 2.87
C LEU A 128 -13.28 3.05 4.17
N SER A 129 -13.65 1.78 4.22
CA SER A 129 -14.18 1.17 5.44
C SER A 129 -13.06 1.05 6.49
N LEU A 130 -13.42 1.21 7.77
CA LEU A 130 -12.49 1.02 8.88
C LEU A 130 -11.93 -0.39 8.95
N LYS A 131 -12.59 -1.37 8.35
CA LYS A 131 -12.09 -2.75 8.32
C LYS A 131 -10.77 -2.89 7.57
N TYR A 132 -10.42 -1.91 6.71
CA TYR A 132 -9.15 -1.89 5.99
C TYR A 132 -8.06 -1.13 6.73
N GLN A 133 -8.39 -0.50 7.86
CA GLN A 133 -7.44 0.35 8.58
C GLN A 133 -6.49 -0.47 9.43
N PHE A 134 -5.21 -0.13 9.38
CA PHE A 134 -4.22 -0.61 10.33
C PHE A 134 -3.70 0.57 11.16
N ILE A 135 -3.45 0.31 12.43
CA ILE A 135 -2.97 1.32 13.38
C ILE A 135 -1.68 0.88 14.07
N ASN A 136 -1.24 -0.34 13.82
CA ASN A 136 0.02 -0.90 14.32
C ASN A 136 0.43 -2.06 13.44
N TRP A 137 1.59 -2.65 13.70
CA TRP A 137 2.09 -3.75 12.89
C TRP A 137 1.25 -5.01 13.03
N GLU A 138 0.68 -5.25 14.20
CA GLU A 138 -0.19 -6.41 14.41
C GLU A 138 -1.40 -6.36 13.47
N THR A 139 -2.11 -5.23 13.44
CA THR A 139 -3.27 -5.07 12.56
C THR A 139 -2.87 -5.10 11.08
N PHE A 140 -1.71 -4.53 10.76
CA PHE A 140 -1.17 -4.59 9.40
C PHE A 140 -0.96 -6.05 8.94
N PHE A 141 -0.31 -6.85 9.78
CA PHE A 141 -0.05 -8.24 9.43
C PHE A 141 -1.33 -9.07 9.35
N GLN A 142 -2.31 -8.77 10.19
CA GLN A 142 -3.62 -9.42 10.10
C GLN A 142 -4.30 -9.14 8.77
N LEU A 143 -4.27 -7.90 8.31
CA LEU A 143 -4.84 -7.52 7.01
C LEU A 143 -4.12 -8.18 5.85
N LEU A 144 -2.83 -8.39 5.98
CA LEU A 144 -2.03 -9.05 4.95
C LEU A 144 -2.09 -10.59 5.06
N ASN A 145 -2.84 -11.12 6.03
CA ASN A 145 -2.97 -12.55 6.32
C ASN A 145 -1.65 -13.21 6.75
N LEU A 146 -0.84 -12.46 7.47
CA LEU A 146 0.36 -13.00 8.10
C LEU A 146 0.08 -13.16 9.59
N SER A 147 -0.21 -14.35 10.00
CA SER A 147 -0.47 -14.64 11.41
C SER A 147 0.80 -15.01 12.15
#